data_d012bd3157eb64f797cbdf979003c76b
#
_entry.id   d012bd3157eb64f797cbdf979003c76b
#
_cell.length_a   1.000
_cell.length_b   1.000
_cell.length_c   1.000
_cell.angle_alpha   90.00
_cell.angle_beta   90.00
_cell.angle_gamma   90.00
#
_symmetry.space_group_name_H-M   'P 1'
#
loop_
_entity.id
_entity.type
_entity.pdbx_description
1 polymer ?
#
loop_
_entity_poly.entity_id
_entity_poly.type
_entity_poly.pdbx_seq_one_letter_code
_entity_poly.pdbx_strand_id
1 'polypeptide(L)'
;MRMRRTDLALEARELWQEQAGAVTALPGVEARDSLREGIPVNTVRVLDQRGESALGKPQGNYVTLTLEGLSSREEGIFPRSVRAVADELFGLLQTIPPSALVLVAGLGNRAITPDASGPKVHRNTLVTRHMVR
;
A
#
# COMPACT_ATOMS: atom_id res chain seq x y z
N MET A 1 -19.34 -15.70 -12.83
CA MET A 1 -19.45 -14.21 -12.79
C MET A 1 -18.04 -13.65 -12.74
N ARG A 2 -17.63 -12.84 -13.71
CA ARG A 2 -16.25 -12.34 -13.77
C ARG A 2 -16.14 -11.15 -12.83
N MET A 3 -15.43 -11.29 -11.71
CA MET A 3 -15.14 -10.20 -10.79
C MET A 3 -14.39 -9.08 -11.54
N ARG A 4 -14.79 -7.82 -11.39
CA ARG A 4 -14.05 -6.69 -11.91
C ARG A 4 -12.65 -6.71 -11.28
N ARG A 5 -11.62 -6.79 -12.11
CA ARG A 5 -10.24 -6.63 -11.62
C ARG A 5 -10.04 -5.19 -11.20
N THR A 6 -9.66 -5.00 -9.94
CA THR A 6 -9.26 -3.70 -9.41
C THR A 6 -7.81 -3.81 -8.91
N ASP A 7 -7.08 -2.73 -8.98
CA ASP A 7 -5.68 -2.69 -8.56
C ASP A 7 -5.56 -2.60 -7.03
N LEU A 8 -6.58 -2.05 -6.35
CA LEU A 8 -6.58 -1.93 -4.90
C LEU A 8 -7.27 -3.12 -4.21
N ALA A 9 -6.65 -3.64 -3.15
CA ALA A 9 -7.24 -4.70 -2.33
C ALA A 9 -8.47 -4.19 -1.54
N LEU A 10 -8.48 -2.90 -1.18
CA LEU A 10 -9.62 -2.23 -0.56
C LEU A 10 -10.86 -2.29 -1.46
N GLU A 11 -10.74 -1.86 -2.72
CA GLU A 11 -11.84 -1.89 -3.69
C GLU A 11 -12.31 -3.34 -3.98
N ALA A 12 -11.37 -4.29 -4.06
CA ALA A 12 -11.71 -5.69 -4.24
C ALA A 12 -12.56 -6.22 -3.08
N ARG A 13 -12.23 -5.83 -1.85
CA ARG A 13 -13.00 -6.17 -0.64
C ARG A 13 -14.41 -5.54 -0.69
N GLU A 14 -14.50 -4.26 -1.01
CA GLU A 14 -15.79 -3.54 -1.11
C GLU A 14 -16.71 -4.16 -2.14
N LEU A 15 -16.20 -4.44 -3.35
CA LEU A 15 -16.94 -5.12 -4.41
C LEU A 15 -17.42 -6.51 -3.99
N TRP A 16 -16.60 -7.25 -3.23
CA TRP A 16 -17.00 -8.54 -2.72
C TRP A 16 -18.13 -8.41 -1.69
N GLN A 17 -18.01 -7.46 -0.77
CA GLN A 17 -19.04 -7.20 0.26
C GLN A 17 -20.40 -6.81 -0.36
N GLU A 18 -20.39 -5.95 -1.38
CA GLU A 18 -21.58 -5.57 -2.15
C GLU A 18 -22.22 -6.78 -2.82
N GLN A 19 -21.44 -7.67 -3.42
CA GLN A 19 -21.95 -8.85 -4.12
C GLN A 19 -22.46 -9.94 -3.18
N ALA A 20 -21.83 -10.08 -2.01
CA ALA A 20 -22.20 -11.09 -1.03
C ALA A 20 -23.44 -10.69 -0.20
N GLY A 21 -23.86 -9.43 -0.26
CA GLY A 21 -25.02 -8.91 0.50
C GLY A 21 -24.86 -9.02 2.02
N ALA A 22 -23.62 -9.18 2.50
CA ALA A 22 -23.35 -9.46 3.89
C ALA A 22 -22.15 -8.68 4.42
N VAL A 23 -22.28 -8.19 5.64
CA VAL A 23 -21.19 -7.68 6.49
C VAL A 23 -20.32 -8.84 7.01
N THR A 24 -20.27 -9.94 6.28
CA THR A 24 -19.59 -11.18 6.72
C THR A 24 -18.10 -11.07 6.47
N ALA A 25 -17.29 -11.55 7.42
CA ALA A 25 -15.84 -11.61 7.28
C ALA A 25 -15.47 -12.47 6.06
N LEU A 26 -14.63 -11.93 5.18
CA LEU A 26 -14.09 -12.67 4.04
C LEU A 26 -13.21 -13.82 4.54
N PRO A 27 -13.47 -15.07 4.13
CA PRO A 27 -12.60 -16.18 4.50
C PRO A 27 -11.16 -15.96 4.04
N GLY A 28 -10.19 -16.12 4.93
CA GLY A 28 -8.77 -15.94 4.60
C GLY A 28 -8.34 -14.48 4.39
N VAL A 29 -9.14 -13.51 4.81
CA VAL A 29 -8.81 -12.09 4.71
C VAL A 29 -9.08 -11.40 6.04
N GLU A 30 -8.11 -10.62 6.51
CA GLU A 30 -8.26 -9.67 7.60
C GLU A 30 -8.23 -8.26 7.05
N ALA A 31 -9.10 -7.38 7.53
CA ALA A 31 -9.08 -5.98 7.18
C ALA A 31 -9.17 -5.11 8.43
N ARG A 32 -8.38 -4.05 8.45
CA ARG A 32 -8.32 -3.10 9.56
C ARG A 32 -8.27 -1.68 9.03
N ASP A 33 -9.09 -0.82 9.59
CA ASP A 33 -9.05 0.62 9.39
C ASP A 33 -8.33 1.28 10.56
N SER A 34 -7.52 2.28 10.28
CA SER A 34 -6.76 3.04 11.27
C SER A 34 -6.52 4.47 10.77
N LEU A 35 -5.99 5.32 11.65
CA LEU A 35 -5.55 6.66 11.31
C LEU A 35 -4.05 6.80 11.60
N ARG A 36 -3.30 7.40 10.66
CA ARG A 36 -1.92 7.80 10.84
C ARG A 36 -1.79 9.29 10.56
N GLU A 37 -1.34 10.06 11.52
CA GLU A 37 -1.24 11.53 11.38
C GLU A 37 -2.57 12.18 10.90
N GLY A 38 -3.72 11.59 11.25
CA GLY A 38 -5.03 11.99 10.74
C GLY A 38 -5.36 11.53 9.32
N ILE A 39 -4.49 10.74 8.67
CA ILE A 39 -4.69 10.15 7.35
C ILE A 39 -5.38 8.79 7.51
N PRO A 40 -6.50 8.52 6.83
CA PRO A 40 -7.12 7.21 6.82
C PRO A 40 -6.20 6.17 6.18
N VAL A 41 -5.98 5.06 6.89
CA VAL A 41 -5.18 3.92 6.44
C VAL A 41 -6.03 2.67 6.53
N ASN A 42 -6.21 2.00 5.41
CA ASN A 42 -6.84 0.70 5.32
C ASN A 42 -5.79 -0.37 5.07
N THR A 43 -5.74 -1.39 5.91
CA THR A 43 -4.86 -2.55 5.75
C THR A 43 -5.69 -3.78 5.46
N VAL A 44 -5.41 -4.45 4.35
CA VAL A 44 -5.99 -5.73 3.96
C VAL A 44 -4.89 -6.78 3.96
N ARG A 45 -5.07 -7.87 4.71
CA ARG A 45 -4.15 -9.01 4.76
C ARG A 45 -4.80 -10.22 4.13
N VAL A 46 -4.21 -10.74 3.06
CA VAL A 46 -4.60 -11.99 2.43
C VAL A 46 -3.78 -13.10 3.09
N LEU A 47 -4.44 -13.95 3.86
CA LEU A 47 -3.79 -14.90 4.76
C LEU A 47 -3.55 -16.27 4.12
N ASP A 48 -4.46 -16.69 3.24
CA ASP A 48 -4.44 -18.03 2.65
C ASP A 48 -5.06 -18.06 1.24
N GLN A 49 -5.07 -19.24 0.63
CA GLN A 49 -5.60 -19.46 -0.72
C GLN A 49 -7.10 -19.13 -0.87
N ARG A 50 -7.88 -19.19 0.22
CA ARG A 50 -9.30 -18.78 0.19
C ARG A 50 -9.41 -17.29 0.01
N GLY A 51 -8.56 -16.53 0.72
CA GLY A 51 -8.45 -15.10 0.56
C GLY A 51 -7.97 -14.70 -0.84
N GLU A 52 -6.97 -15.42 -1.40
CA GLU A 52 -6.52 -15.20 -2.78
C GLU A 52 -7.66 -15.41 -3.78
N SER A 53 -8.43 -16.48 -3.62
CA SER A 53 -9.56 -16.78 -4.50
C SER A 53 -10.68 -15.75 -4.36
N ALA A 54 -10.93 -15.26 -3.15
CA ALA A 54 -11.99 -14.28 -2.88
C ALA A 54 -11.66 -12.88 -3.41
N LEU A 55 -10.41 -12.43 -3.25
CA LEU A 55 -10.00 -11.08 -3.66
C LEU A 55 -9.30 -11.03 -5.03
N GLY A 56 -8.85 -12.16 -5.56
CA GLY A 56 -8.01 -12.19 -6.77
C GLY A 56 -6.64 -11.55 -6.54
N LYS A 57 -6.16 -11.54 -5.31
CA LYS A 57 -4.88 -10.95 -4.88
C LYS A 57 -4.02 -12.02 -4.21
N PRO A 58 -2.69 -12.07 -4.48
CA PRO A 58 -1.77 -12.96 -3.77
C PRO A 58 -1.79 -12.76 -2.26
N GLN A 59 -1.35 -13.79 -1.51
CA GLN A 59 -1.11 -13.66 -0.08
C GLN A 59 -0.12 -12.53 0.21
N GLY A 60 -0.44 -11.71 1.21
CA GLY A 60 0.38 -10.56 1.55
C GLY A 60 -0.38 -9.46 2.29
N ASN A 61 0.33 -8.39 2.56
CA ASN A 61 -0.19 -7.19 3.19
C ASN A 61 -0.38 -6.09 2.15
N TYR A 62 -1.57 -5.51 2.11
CA TYR A 62 -1.94 -4.42 1.22
C TYR A 62 -2.35 -3.23 2.08
N VAL A 63 -1.65 -2.13 1.94
CA VAL A 63 -1.91 -0.90 2.71
C VAL A 63 -2.33 0.20 1.75
N THR A 64 -3.48 0.80 2.01
CA THR A 64 -4.03 1.93 1.25
C THR A 64 -4.13 3.14 2.15
N LEU A 65 -3.52 4.26 1.76
CA LEU A 65 -3.64 5.54 2.42
C LEU A 65 -4.51 6.48 1.58
N THR A 66 -5.50 7.11 2.19
CA THR A 66 -6.41 8.05 1.50
C THR A 66 -5.92 9.47 1.73
N LEU A 67 -5.39 10.10 0.68
CA LEU A 67 -4.71 11.40 0.73
C LEU A 67 -5.54 12.51 0.08
N GLU A 68 -6.81 12.62 0.44
CA GLU A 68 -7.76 13.57 -0.20
C GLU A 68 -7.29 15.03 -0.14
N GLY A 69 -6.74 15.45 1.01
CA GLY A 69 -6.28 16.83 1.20
C GLY A 69 -5.08 17.26 0.33
N LEU A 70 -4.34 16.32 -0.32
CA LEU A 70 -3.21 16.67 -1.18
C LEU A 70 -3.63 17.44 -2.42
N SER A 71 -4.75 17.08 -3.05
CA SER A 71 -5.26 17.76 -4.24
C SER A 71 -5.77 19.17 -3.94
N SER A 72 -6.38 19.36 -2.79
CA SER A 72 -6.87 20.65 -2.29
C SER A 72 -5.79 21.52 -1.65
N ARG A 73 -4.55 21.02 -1.51
CA ARG A 73 -3.43 21.70 -0.84
C ARG A 73 -3.77 22.13 0.59
N GLU A 74 -4.48 21.30 1.32
CA GLU A 74 -4.78 21.53 2.73
C GLU A 74 -3.50 21.82 3.52
N GLU A 75 -3.54 22.81 4.41
CA GLU A 75 -2.39 23.19 5.21
C GLU A 75 -1.88 22.02 6.07
N GLY A 76 -0.59 21.77 6.02
CA GLY A 76 0.06 20.69 6.78
C GLY A 76 -0.21 19.27 6.27
N ILE A 77 -1.03 19.08 5.23
CA ILE A 77 -1.34 17.74 4.70
C ILE A 77 -0.09 17.05 4.15
N PHE A 78 0.77 17.77 3.45
CA PHE A 78 1.93 17.17 2.82
C PHE A 78 2.90 16.54 3.84
N PRO A 79 3.37 17.23 4.90
CA PRO A 79 4.25 16.61 5.89
C PRO A 79 3.56 15.49 6.69
N ARG A 80 2.25 15.57 6.95
CA ARG A 80 1.48 14.49 7.58
C ARG A 80 1.44 13.25 6.67
N SER A 81 1.18 13.45 5.38
CA SER A 81 1.17 12.36 4.39
C SER A 81 2.53 11.68 4.28
N VAL A 82 3.61 12.45 4.27
CA VAL A 82 4.99 11.91 4.23
C VAL A 82 5.25 11.03 5.45
N ARG A 83 4.90 11.50 6.67
CA ARG A 83 5.06 10.70 7.90
C ARG A 83 4.20 9.44 7.86
N ALA A 84 2.93 9.55 7.50
CA ALA A 84 2.04 8.39 7.43
C ALA A 84 2.55 7.31 6.47
N VAL A 85 3.03 7.70 5.27
CA VAL A 85 3.64 6.76 4.32
C VAL A 85 4.92 6.15 4.87
N ALA A 86 5.78 6.96 5.52
CA ALA A 86 7.03 6.48 6.10
C ALA A 86 6.78 5.46 7.22
N ASP A 87 5.80 5.70 8.08
CA ASP A 87 5.44 4.80 9.18
C ASP A 87 4.94 3.44 8.66
N GLU A 88 4.08 3.45 7.64
CA GLU A 88 3.59 2.21 7.02
C GLU A 88 4.71 1.45 6.30
N LEU A 89 5.58 2.13 5.55
CA LEU A 89 6.75 1.52 4.95
C LEU A 89 7.70 0.94 6.00
N PHE A 90 7.95 1.67 7.09
CA PHE A 90 8.77 1.18 8.19
C PHE A 90 8.18 -0.10 8.80
N GLY A 91 6.86 -0.13 9.03
CA GLY A 91 6.16 -1.32 9.52
C GLY A 91 6.33 -2.54 8.61
N LEU A 92 6.29 -2.35 7.28
CA LEU A 92 6.52 -3.43 6.31
C LEU A 92 7.97 -3.92 6.29
N LEU A 93 8.93 -3.04 6.57
CA LEU A 93 10.36 -3.34 6.51
C LEU A 93 10.93 -3.89 7.83
N GLN A 94 10.21 -3.80 8.95
CA GLN A 94 10.69 -4.22 10.28
C GLN A 94 11.13 -5.68 10.36
N THR A 95 10.59 -6.55 9.52
CA THR A 95 10.97 -7.97 9.49
C THR A 95 12.25 -8.25 8.73
N ILE A 96 12.79 -7.25 8.02
CA ILE A 96 14.02 -7.38 7.23
C ILE A 96 15.21 -7.18 8.16
N PRO A 97 16.15 -8.16 8.25
CA PRO A 97 17.36 -7.99 9.07
C PRO A 97 18.19 -6.77 8.61
N PRO A 98 18.82 -6.03 9.55
CA PRO A 98 19.65 -4.86 9.19
C PRO A 98 20.80 -5.17 8.22
N SER A 99 21.25 -6.42 8.20
CA SER A 99 22.33 -6.90 7.30
C SER A 99 21.80 -7.36 5.92
N ALA A 100 20.50 -7.40 5.71
CA ALA A 100 19.92 -7.86 4.46
C ALA A 100 20.20 -6.90 3.31
N LEU A 101 20.43 -7.45 2.13
CA LEU A 101 20.51 -6.65 0.90
C LEU A 101 19.09 -6.27 0.46
N VAL A 102 18.82 -4.97 0.40
CA VAL A 102 17.54 -4.43 -0.08
C VAL A 102 17.74 -3.82 -1.46
N LEU A 103 16.96 -4.28 -2.44
CA LEU A 103 16.92 -3.69 -3.77
C LEU A 103 15.70 -2.76 -3.89
N VAL A 104 15.95 -1.49 -4.21
CA VAL A 104 14.90 -0.52 -4.51
C VAL A 104 14.78 -0.34 -6.02
N ALA A 105 13.63 -0.71 -6.59
CA ALA A 105 13.35 -0.57 -8.02
C ALA A 105 12.26 0.47 -8.25
N GLY A 106 12.59 1.56 -8.94
CA GLY A 106 11.65 2.62 -9.33
C GLY A 106 11.11 2.39 -10.74
N LEU A 107 9.92 1.82 -10.85
CA LEU A 107 9.27 1.57 -12.14
C LEU A 107 8.49 2.79 -12.61
N GLY A 108 8.42 2.98 -13.93
CA GLY A 108 7.64 4.03 -14.57
C GLY A 108 8.39 4.81 -15.65
N ASN A 109 7.72 5.79 -16.24
CA ASN A 109 8.25 6.64 -17.31
C ASN A 109 8.41 8.08 -16.83
N ARG A 110 9.65 8.59 -16.83
CA ARG A 110 9.98 9.95 -16.37
C ARG A 110 9.36 11.05 -17.20
N ALA A 111 9.03 10.79 -18.47
CA ALA A 111 8.42 11.75 -19.37
C ALA A 111 6.89 11.89 -19.17
N ILE A 112 6.27 10.95 -18.44
CA ILE A 112 4.83 10.94 -18.18
C ILE A 112 4.60 11.28 -16.71
N THR A 113 4.02 12.42 -16.41
CA THR A 113 3.88 12.96 -15.04
C THR A 113 3.27 11.96 -14.05
N PRO A 114 2.12 11.30 -14.30
CA PRO A 114 1.55 10.35 -13.35
C PRO A 114 2.41 9.09 -13.17
N ASP A 115 3.22 8.73 -14.15
CA ASP A 115 4.07 7.53 -14.15
C ASP A 115 5.51 7.80 -13.69
N ALA A 116 5.84 9.05 -13.40
CA ALA A 116 7.20 9.46 -13.01
C ALA A 116 7.54 9.21 -11.53
N SER A 117 6.59 8.77 -10.71
CA SER A 117 6.77 8.63 -9.26
C SER A 117 7.86 7.61 -8.90
N GLY A 118 7.85 6.42 -9.49
CA GLY A 118 8.86 5.40 -9.24
C GLY A 118 10.29 5.86 -9.55
N PRO A 119 10.58 6.36 -10.76
CA PRO A 119 11.89 6.93 -11.10
C PRO A 119 12.35 8.09 -10.21
N LYS A 120 11.41 8.94 -9.73
CA LYS A 120 11.73 10.03 -8.79
C LYS A 120 12.09 9.50 -7.40
N VAL A 121 11.33 8.54 -6.88
CA VAL A 121 11.62 7.88 -5.60
C VAL A 121 13.00 7.22 -5.66
N HIS A 122 13.26 6.39 -6.68
CA HIS A 122 14.54 5.73 -6.86
C HIS A 122 15.71 6.72 -6.87
N ARG A 123 15.59 7.84 -7.60
CA ARG A 123 16.63 8.87 -7.66
C ARG A 123 16.94 9.53 -6.30
N ASN A 124 15.94 9.62 -5.42
CA ASN A 124 16.07 10.25 -4.11
C ASN A 124 16.31 9.23 -2.99
N THR A 125 16.42 7.93 -3.30
CA THR A 125 16.74 6.89 -2.32
C THR A 125 18.23 6.86 -2.06
N LEU A 126 18.62 6.92 -0.77
CA LEU A 126 20.02 6.83 -0.36
C LEU A 126 20.53 5.40 -0.55
N VAL A 127 21.60 5.23 -1.33
CA VAL A 127 22.28 3.94 -1.50
C VAL A 127 23.35 3.80 -0.42
N THR A 128 23.18 2.84 0.50
CA THR A 128 24.05 2.68 1.67
C THR A 128 25.09 1.56 1.55
N ARG A 129 25.00 0.69 0.53
CA ARG A 129 25.87 -0.50 0.39
C ARG A 129 27.36 -0.19 0.47
N HIS A 130 27.81 0.93 -0.08
CA HIS A 130 29.22 1.33 -0.08
C HIS A 130 29.64 2.11 1.19
N MET A 131 28.70 2.39 2.09
CA MET A 131 28.95 3.10 3.36
C MET A 131 29.21 2.13 4.52
N VAL A 132 29.01 0.84 4.31
CA VAL A 132 29.30 -0.21 5.30
C VAL A 132 30.75 -0.63 5.11
N ARG A 133 31.63 -0.23 6.03
CA ARG A 133 33.00 -0.73 6.18
C ARG A 133 33.05 -1.78 7.29
#